data_080718a8b099c1f8e42bd681a4f3898f
#
_entry.id   080718a8b099c1f8e42bd681a4f3898f
#
_cell.length_a   1.000
_cell.length_b   1.000
_cell.length_c   1.000
_cell.angle_alpha   90.00
_cell.angle_beta   90.00
_cell.angle_gamma   90.00
#
_symmetry.space_group_name_H-M   'P 1'
#
loop_
_entity.id
_entity.type
_entity.pdbx_description
1 polymer ?
#
loop_
_entity_poly.entity_id
_entity_poly.type
_entity_poly.pdbx_seq_one_letter_code
_entity_poly.pdbx_strand_id
1 'polypeptide(L)'
;MKYNKWKMKRTIEKAYANAIKKLIQGLQDELKNLDSPFLITSTIKSLARQPTFIKKAEALAKGMVTQLFSDNVKSWRQAANKGSQGKMIYKELQKGLTGQIRVTFNELINQNANYISSLPLDIAKYVDRRIAKGVLEGKRAADIRDEILRYYPHISETRAQLIARTETRKAQTALTRVRAQAIGLNWYVWRTSEDSRVRKSHSHMEGVLINFNYPPSPERLINKKSYGNYNAGDIFNCRCYPEPLTDINDIKFPHKVYYGGAIRNMTKNQFLKIM
;
A
#
# COMPACT_ATOMS: atom_id res chain seq x y z
N MET A 1 -16.31 7.25 -16.03
CA MET A 1 -15.22 7.54 -15.04
C MET A 1 -13.99 8.02 -15.82
N LYS A 2 -13.59 9.29 -15.71
CA LYS A 2 -12.39 9.79 -16.39
C LYS A 2 -11.15 9.07 -15.86
N TYR A 3 -10.28 8.57 -16.74
CA TYR A 3 -9.01 7.96 -16.38
C TYR A 3 -8.13 9.02 -15.70
N ASN A 4 -7.75 8.76 -14.42
CA ASN A 4 -6.79 9.61 -13.71
C ASN A 4 -5.42 8.94 -13.79
N LYS A 5 -4.44 9.63 -14.39
CA LYS A 5 -3.05 9.15 -14.59
C LYS A 5 -2.33 8.76 -13.30
N TRP A 6 -2.73 9.31 -12.16
CA TRP A 6 -2.13 9.05 -10.85
C TRP A 6 -2.73 7.83 -10.14
N LYS A 7 -3.88 7.33 -10.63
CA LYS A 7 -4.53 6.15 -10.07
C LYS A 7 -3.77 4.89 -10.50
N MET A 8 -3.25 4.17 -9.50
CA MET A 8 -2.54 2.90 -9.73
C MET A 8 -3.40 1.87 -10.48
N LYS A 9 -2.78 1.14 -11.40
CA LYS A 9 -3.43 0.04 -12.13
C LYS A 9 -3.72 -1.14 -11.20
N ARG A 10 -4.96 -1.58 -11.17
CA ARG A 10 -5.40 -2.75 -10.37
C ARG A 10 -4.71 -4.05 -10.79
N THR A 11 -4.20 -4.13 -12.02
CA THR A 11 -3.47 -5.30 -12.51
C THR A 11 -2.21 -5.58 -11.70
N ILE A 12 -1.48 -4.53 -11.25
CA ILE A 12 -0.27 -4.67 -10.42
C ILE A 12 -0.64 -5.25 -9.04
N GLU A 13 -1.68 -4.70 -8.38
CA GLU A 13 -2.19 -5.22 -7.10
C GLU A 13 -2.61 -6.69 -7.22
N LYS A 14 -3.39 -7.05 -8.26
CA LYS A 14 -3.85 -8.42 -8.49
C LYS A 14 -2.69 -9.38 -8.76
N ALA A 15 -1.75 -8.99 -9.61
CA ALA A 15 -0.58 -9.82 -9.92
C ALA A 15 0.26 -10.10 -8.65
N TYR A 16 0.48 -9.07 -7.84
CA TYR A 16 1.21 -9.19 -6.58
C TYR A 16 0.47 -10.08 -5.56
N ALA A 17 -0.85 -9.88 -5.40
CA ALA A 17 -1.67 -10.73 -4.53
C ALA A 17 -1.61 -12.21 -4.95
N ASN A 18 -1.74 -12.49 -6.25
CA ASN A 18 -1.68 -13.85 -6.77
C ASN A 18 -0.29 -14.47 -6.58
N ALA A 19 0.78 -13.71 -6.74
CA ALA A 19 2.14 -14.19 -6.54
C ALA A 19 2.41 -14.54 -5.06
N ILE A 20 2.00 -13.69 -4.13
CA ILE A 20 2.08 -13.97 -2.68
C ILE A 20 1.23 -15.20 -2.33
N LYS A 21 -0.02 -15.26 -2.83
CA LYS A 21 -0.91 -16.41 -2.62
C LYS A 21 -0.24 -17.72 -3.06
N LYS A 22 0.30 -17.77 -4.29
CA LYS A 22 0.99 -18.95 -4.82
C LYS A 22 2.19 -19.36 -3.96
N LEU A 23 2.98 -18.37 -3.50
CA LEU A 23 4.15 -18.62 -2.67
C LEU A 23 3.77 -19.30 -1.35
N ILE A 24 2.69 -18.85 -0.70
CA ILE A 24 2.22 -19.39 0.58
C ILE A 24 1.50 -20.74 0.38
N GLN A 25 0.68 -20.86 -0.66
CA GLN A 25 -0.06 -22.10 -0.93
C GLN A 25 0.82 -23.25 -1.41
N GLY A 26 2.05 -22.96 -1.86
CA GLY A 26 3.02 -23.99 -2.26
C GLY A 26 3.35 -25.00 -1.15
N LEU A 27 3.06 -24.70 0.12
CA LEU A 27 3.17 -25.65 1.24
C LEU A 27 1.95 -26.55 1.43
N GLN A 28 0.83 -26.30 0.76
CA GLN A 28 -0.43 -26.97 1.07
C GLN A 28 -0.33 -28.50 0.97
N ASP A 29 0.41 -29.00 0.01
CA ASP A 29 0.55 -30.45 -0.20
C ASP A 29 1.45 -31.09 0.87
N GLU A 30 2.51 -30.38 1.30
CA GLU A 30 3.33 -30.80 2.45
C GLU A 30 2.49 -30.86 3.73
N LEU A 31 1.67 -29.83 4.00
CA LEU A 31 0.83 -29.76 5.19
C LEU A 31 -0.23 -30.86 5.25
N LYS A 32 -0.76 -31.32 4.11
CA LYS A 32 -1.73 -32.42 4.06
C LYS A 32 -1.19 -33.76 4.57
N ASN A 33 0.11 -33.97 4.44
CA ASN A 33 0.79 -35.19 4.86
C ASN A 33 1.15 -35.20 6.34
N LEU A 34 0.83 -34.15 7.09
CA LEU A 34 1.13 -34.04 8.53
C LEU A 34 -0.06 -34.53 9.37
N ASP A 35 0.21 -35.41 10.30
CA ASP A 35 -0.83 -36.02 11.16
C ASP A 35 -1.24 -35.18 12.35
N SER A 36 -0.43 -34.19 12.72
CA SER A 36 -0.62 -33.38 13.91
C SER A 36 -0.84 -31.90 13.61
N PRO A 37 -1.86 -31.24 14.22
CA PRO A 37 -2.04 -29.79 14.13
C PRO A 37 -0.79 -28.99 14.57
N PHE A 38 -0.04 -29.50 15.55
CA PHE A 38 1.19 -28.88 16.04
C PHE A 38 2.33 -28.97 14.99
N LEU A 39 2.45 -30.08 14.26
CA LEU A 39 3.39 -30.21 13.16
C LEU A 39 3.05 -29.24 12.02
N ILE A 40 1.77 -29.08 11.70
CA ILE A 40 1.33 -28.09 10.71
C ILE A 40 1.79 -26.69 11.11
N THR A 41 1.56 -26.29 12.36
CA THR A 41 2.00 -24.98 12.86
C THR A 41 3.51 -24.81 12.81
N SER A 42 4.28 -25.80 13.26
CA SER A 42 5.76 -25.73 13.25
C SER A 42 6.31 -25.65 11.84
N THR A 43 5.75 -26.41 10.89
CA THR A 43 6.11 -26.36 9.48
C THR A 43 5.83 -24.99 8.87
N ILE A 44 4.66 -24.41 9.15
CA ILE A 44 4.33 -23.04 8.68
C ILE A 44 5.32 -22.03 9.29
N LYS A 45 5.66 -22.13 10.58
CA LYS A 45 6.62 -21.24 11.23
C LYS A 45 8.03 -21.38 10.65
N SER A 46 8.46 -22.58 10.33
CA SER A 46 9.80 -22.84 9.76
C SER A 46 10.01 -22.17 8.42
N LEU A 47 8.95 -22.06 7.61
CA LEU A 47 8.98 -21.43 6.28
C LEU A 47 9.53 -20.01 6.34
N ALA A 48 9.14 -19.22 7.34
CA ALA A 48 9.61 -17.84 7.49
C ALA A 48 11.14 -17.70 7.62
N ARG A 49 11.82 -18.79 7.96
CA ARG A 49 13.29 -18.85 8.14
C ARG A 49 14.01 -19.52 6.99
N GLN A 50 13.28 -20.09 6.04
CA GLN A 50 13.90 -20.79 4.89
C GLN A 50 14.53 -19.79 3.91
N PRO A 51 15.85 -19.91 3.60
CA PRO A 51 16.51 -18.97 2.68
C PRO A 51 15.87 -18.93 1.30
N THR A 52 15.35 -20.05 0.80
CA THR A 52 14.64 -20.15 -0.48
C THR A 52 13.33 -19.36 -0.48
N PHE A 53 12.59 -19.39 0.64
CA PHE A 53 11.37 -18.62 0.78
C PHE A 53 11.66 -17.12 0.85
N ILE A 54 12.68 -16.71 1.63
CA ILE A 54 13.11 -15.32 1.77
C ILE A 54 13.54 -14.77 0.40
N LYS A 55 14.38 -15.49 -0.36
CA LYS A 55 14.77 -15.07 -1.73
C LYS A 55 13.59 -14.92 -2.67
N LYS A 56 12.60 -15.81 -2.61
CA LYS A 56 11.36 -15.68 -3.39
C LYS A 56 10.55 -14.45 -2.96
N ALA A 57 10.46 -14.15 -1.65
CA ALA A 57 9.80 -12.97 -1.12
C ALA A 57 10.47 -11.68 -1.64
N GLU A 58 11.80 -11.61 -1.61
CA GLU A 58 12.58 -10.50 -2.18
C GLU A 58 12.33 -10.31 -3.69
N ALA A 59 12.33 -11.41 -4.45
CA ALA A 59 12.06 -11.35 -5.88
C ALA A 59 10.65 -10.84 -6.20
N LEU A 60 9.64 -11.27 -5.44
CA LEU A 60 8.27 -10.78 -5.58
C LEU A 60 8.15 -9.30 -5.23
N ALA A 61 8.77 -8.87 -4.13
CA ALA A 61 8.79 -7.48 -3.71
C ALA A 61 9.46 -6.59 -4.77
N LYS A 62 10.64 -6.99 -5.26
CA LYS A 62 11.36 -6.30 -6.33
C LYS A 62 10.53 -6.20 -7.60
N GLY A 63 9.88 -7.28 -8.03
CA GLY A 63 9.01 -7.29 -9.20
C GLY A 63 7.86 -6.28 -9.09
N MET A 64 7.17 -6.26 -7.96
CA MET A 64 6.07 -5.33 -7.71
C MET A 64 6.54 -3.87 -7.69
N VAL A 65 7.60 -3.55 -6.95
CA VAL A 65 8.13 -2.17 -6.85
C VAL A 65 8.64 -1.68 -8.21
N THR A 66 9.28 -2.55 -9.00
CA THR A 66 9.73 -2.23 -10.37
C THR A 66 8.57 -1.90 -11.29
N GLN A 67 7.48 -2.67 -11.24
CA GLN A 67 6.27 -2.40 -12.02
C GLN A 67 5.63 -1.06 -11.63
N LEU A 68 5.52 -0.78 -10.33
CA LEU A 68 5.01 0.50 -9.82
C LEU A 68 5.91 1.66 -10.23
N PHE A 69 7.22 1.51 -10.15
CA PHE A 69 8.18 2.53 -10.57
C PHE A 69 8.01 2.87 -12.06
N SER A 70 7.87 1.86 -12.91
CA SER A 70 7.64 2.04 -14.35
C SER A 70 6.30 2.71 -14.64
N ASP A 71 5.22 2.31 -13.94
CA ASP A 71 3.89 2.92 -14.10
C ASP A 71 3.88 4.38 -13.61
N ASN A 72 4.58 4.66 -12.51
CA ASN A 72 4.75 6.00 -11.96
C ASN A 72 5.51 6.92 -12.95
N VAL A 73 6.58 6.44 -13.59
CA VAL A 73 7.29 7.18 -14.65
C VAL A 73 6.33 7.58 -15.79
N LYS A 74 5.43 6.68 -16.21
CA LYS A 74 4.43 6.99 -17.25
C LYS A 74 3.49 8.10 -16.81
N SER A 75 3.02 8.06 -15.55
CA SER A 75 2.17 9.10 -14.97
C SER A 75 2.83 10.48 -14.99
N TRP A 76 4.10 10.53 -14.58
CA TRP A 76 4.89 11.76 -14.59
C TRP A 76 5.16 12.28 -16.01
N ARG A 77 5.45 11.41 -16.99
CA ARG A 77 5.58 11.81 -18.40
C ARG A 77 4.29 12.44 -18.94
N GLN A 78 3.13 11.86 -18.61
CA GLN A 78 1.83 12.42 -18.98
C GLN A 78 1.56 13.76 -18.29
N ALA A 79 2.03 13.97 -17.06
CA ALA A 79 1.95 15.25 -16.38
C ALA A 79 2.84 16.30 -17.05
N ALA A 80 4.07 15.93 -17.43
CA ALA A 80 5.00 16.81 -18.12
C ALA A 80 4.47 17.39 -19.44
N ASN A 81 3.67 16.61 -20.18
CA ASN A 81 3.10 17.04 -21.45
C ASN A 81 2.01 18.13 -21.33
N LYS A 82 1.45 18.34 -20.13
CA LYS A 82 0.28 19.19 -19.92
C LYS A 82 0.51 20.39 -19.00
N GLY A 83 1.60 20.41 -18.25
CA GLY A 83 1.81 21.41 -17.20
C GLY A 83 2.98 22.36 -17.45
N SER A 84 2.94 23.51 -16.78
CA SER A 84 4.01 24.52 -16.80
C SER A 84 5.37 23.99 -16.32
N GLN A 85 5.37 22.90 -15.51
CA GLN A 85 6.56 22.25 -14.97
C GLN A 85 7.18 21.16 -15.88
N GLY A 86 6.70 21.03 -17.13
CA GLY A 86 7.06 19.94 -18.04
C GLY A 86 8.57 19.72 -18.20
N LYS A 87 9.35 20.79 -18.46
CA LYS A 87 10.82 20.71 -18.63
C LYS A 87 11.51 20.17 -17.36
N MET A 88 11.08 20.61 -16.19
CA MET A 88 11.64 20.21 -14.90
C MET A 88 11.33 18.74 -14.60
N ILE A 89 10.11 18.30 -14.87
CA ILE A 89 9.70 16.90 -14.75
C ILE A 89 10.53 16.00 -15.67
N TYR A 90 10.69 16.38 -16.96
CA TYR A 90 11.50 15.60 -17.90
C TYR A 90 12.97 15.49 -17.47
N LYS A 91 13.58 16.59 -17.02
CA LYS A 91 14.95 16.60 -16.51
C LYS A 91 15.11 15.63 -15.32
N GLU A 92 14.14 15.61 -14.41
CA GLU A 92 14.17 14.69 -13.27
C GLU A 92 13.98 13.23 -13.70
N LEU A 93 13.08 12.97 -14.65
CA LEU A 93 12.87 11.61 -15.17
C LEU A 93 14.11 11.06 -15.90
N GLN A 94 14.91 11.90 -16.54
CA GLN A 94 16.17 11.50 -17.19
C GLN A 94 17.24 11.02 -16.19
N LYS A 95 17.23 11.52 -14.97
CA LYS A 95 18.14 11.04 -13.91
C LYS A 95 17.87 9.58 -13.51
N GLY A 96 16.67 9.06 -13.80
CA GLY A 96 16.32 7.68 -13.52
C GLY A 96 16.26 7.35 -12.03
N LEU A 97 16.90 6.23 -11.68
CA LEU A 97 16.91 5.70 -10.31
C LEU A 97 18.15 6.20 -9.55
N THR A 98 18.13 7.47 -9.13
CA THR A 98 19.26 8.13 -8.44
C THR A 98 18.81 8.82 -7.15
N GLY A 99 19.75 9.24 -6.31
CA GLY A 99 19.50 10.02 -5.09
C GLY A 99 18.44 9.41 -4.19
N GLN A 100 17.56 10.24 -3.64
CA GLN A 100 16.49 9.83 -2.73
C GLN A 100 15.48 8.87 -3.38
N ILE A 101 15.28 8.95 -4.69
CA ILE A 101 14.40 8.02 -5.42
C ILE A 101 14.93 6.59 -5.33
N ARG A 102 16.24 6.39 -5.46
CA ARG A 102 16.89 5.07 -5.32
C ARG A 102 16.80 4.55 -3.88
N VAL A 103 17.01 5.43 -2.91
CA VAL A 103 16.86 5.07 -1.48
C VAL A 103 15.43 4.57 -1.22
N THR A 104 14.42 5.37 -1.56
CA THR A 104 13.01 5.00 -1.39
C THR A 104 12.65 3.71 -2.12
N PHE A 105 13.16 3.51 -3.36
CA PHE A 105 12.93 2.29 -4.13
C PHE A 105 13.45 1.05 -3.40
N ASN A 106 14.68 1.10 -2.87
CA ASN A 106 15.28 -0.02 -2.14
C ASN A 106 14.59 -0.27 -0.80
N GLU A 107 14.22 0.78 -0.07
CA GLU A 107 13.45 0.68 1.18
C GLU A 107 12.11 -0.02 0.95
N LEU A 108 11.40 0.33 -0.12
CA LEU A 108 10.14 -0.31 -0.48
C LEU A 108 10.30 -1.80 -0.79
N ILE A 109 11.38 -2.19 -1.47
CA ILE A 109 11.68 -3.61 -1.72
C ILE A 109 11.91 -4.33 -0.40
N ASN A 110 12.76 -3.81 0.48
CA ASN A 110 13.09 -4.44 1.76
C ASN A 110 11.86 -4.55 2.66
N GLN A 111 11.05 -3.49 2.79
CA GLN A 111 9.83 -3.51 3.58
C GLN A 111 8.84 -4.56 3.06
N ASN A 112 8.62 -4.61 1.76
CA ASN A 112 7.70 -5.58 1.15
C ASN A 112 8.21 -7.02 1.28
N ALA A 113 9.50 -7.25 1.09
CA ALA A 113 10.12 -8.57 1.30
C ALA A 113 9.92 -9.04 2.75
N ASN A 114 10.11 -8.16 3.73
CA ASN A 114 9.89 -8.45 5.15
C ASN A 114 8.42 -8.80 5.45
N TYR A 115 7.45 -8.07 4.88
CA TYR A 115 6.03 -8.39 5.05
C TYR A 115 5.68 -9.78 4.48
N ILE A 116 6.21 -10.14 3.31
CA ILE A 116 5.98 -11.48 2.75
C ILE A 116 6.68 -12.54 3.61
N SER A 117 7.92 -12.31 4.02
CA SER A 117 8.71 -13.28 4.81
C SER A 117 8.11 -13.52 6.20
N SER A 118 7.46 -12.53 6.81
CA SER A 118 6.77 -12.68 8.10
C SER A 118 5.36 -13.28 7.98
N LEU A 119 4.79 -13.35 6.78
CA LEU A 119 3.42 -13.83 6.57
C LEU A 119 3.15 -15.25 7.10
N PRO A 120 4.07 -16.24 6.99
CA PRO A 120 3.88 -17.54 7.60
C PRO A 120 3.71 -17.47 9.12
N LEU A 121 4.40 -16.55 9.80
CA LEU A 121 4.26 -16.38 11.26
C LEU A 121 2.87 -15.84 11.63
N ASP A 122 2.30 -14.95 10.83
CA ASP A 122 0.94 -14.44 11.05
C ASP A 122 -0.13 -15.51 10.81
N ILE A 123 0.08 -16.36 9.81
CA ILE A 123 -0.78 -17.53 9.55
C ILE A 123 -0.67 -18.51 10.69
N ALA A 124 0.54 -18.82 11.16
CA ALA A 124 0.78 -19.73 12.28
C ALA A 124 0.07 -19.25 13.56
N LYS A 125 0.11 -17.96 13.89
CA LYS A 125 -0.65 -17.40 15.04
C LYS A 125 -2.16 -17.65 14.93
N TYR A 126 -2.72 -17.62 13.71
CA TYR A 126 -4.12 -17.95 13.50
C TYR A 126 -4.37 -19.44 13.73
N VAL A 127 -3.49 -20.31 13.21
CA VAL A 127 -3.56 -21.77 13.40
C VAL A 127 -3.45 -22.12 14.90
N ASP A 128 -2.49 -21.52 15.61
CA ASP A 128 -2.34 -21.74 17.07
C ASP A 128 -3.63 -21.42 17.85
N ARG A 129 -4.32 -20.31 17.49
CA ARG A 129 -5.62 -19.97 18.13
C ARG A 129 -6.71 -20.99 17.82
N ARG A 130 -6.71 -21.56 16.62
CA ARG A 130 -7.66 -22.62 16.25
C ARG A 130 -7.39 -23.91 17.01
N ILE A 131 -6.11 -24.28 17.16
CA ILE A 131 -5.71 -25.42 17.97
C ILE A 131 -6.18 -25.23 19.41
N ALA A 132 -5.83 -24.11 20.04
CA ALA A 132 -6.21 -23.81 21.43
C ALA A 132 -7.75 -23.88 21.60
N LYS A 133 -8.52 -23.29 20.68
CA LYS A 133 -9.97 -23.34 20.72
C LYS A 133 -10.50 -24.79 20.60
N GLY A 134 -9.98 -25.57 19.64
CA GLY A 134 -10.39 -26.96 19.44
C GLY A 134 -10.09 -27.84 20.65
N VAL A 135 -8.93 -27.65 21.31
CA VAL A 135 -8.57 -28.34 22.55
C VAL A 135 -9.55 -27.99 23.68
N LEU A 136 -9.87 -26.70 23.85
CA LEU A 136 -10.86 -26.27 24.87
C LEU A 136 -12.26 -26.82 24.60
N GLU A 137 -12.64 -27.02 23.34
CA GLU A 137 -13.91 -27.62 22.92
C GLU A 137 -13.89 -29.16 22.98
N GLY A 138 -12.78 -29.79 23.42
CA GLY A 138 -12.63 -31.24 23.51
C GLY A 138 -12.58 -31.96 22.14
N LYS A 139 -12.24 -31.26 21.05
CA LYS A 139 -12.10 -31.85 19.72
C LYS A 139 -10.90 -32.77 19.62
N ARG A 140 -11.02 -33.84 18.84
CA ARG A 140 -9.88 -34.73 18.56
C ARG A 140 -8.85 -34.01 17.69
N ALA A 141 -7.59 -34.36 17.82
CA ALA A 141 -6.48 -33.76 17.04
C ALA A 141 -6.71 -33.85 15.52
N ALA A 142 -7.25 -34.99 15.03
CA ALA A 142 -7.59 -35.15 13.63
C ALA A 142 -8.65 -34.16 13.13
N ASP A 143 -9.70 -33.91 13.93
CA ASP A 143 -10.75 -32.96 13.57
C ASP A 143 -10.21 -31.52 13.50
N ILE A 144 -9.32 -31.15 14.45
CA ILE A 144 -8.64 -29.86 14.47
C ILE A 144 -7.73 -29.73 13.23
N ARG A 145 -6.94 -30.77 12.90
CA ARG A 145 -6.08 -30.82 11.71
C ARG A 145 -6.91 -30.57 10.44
N ASP A 146 -7.98 -31.31 10.25
CA ASP A 146 -8.81 -31.23 9.06
C ASP A 146 -9.49 -29.85 8.93
N GLU A 147 -9.90 -29.27 10.05
CA GLU A 147 -10.41 -27.90 10.08
C GLU A 147 -9.34 -26.89 9.63
N ILE A 148 -8.10 -27.01 10.13
CA ILE A 148 -6.98 -26.13 9.74
C ILE A 148 -6.70 -26.26 8.24
N LEU A 149 -6.56 -27.47 7.71
CA LEU A 149 -6.26 -27.71 6.30
C LEU A 149 -7.34 -27.15 5.37
N ARG A 150 -8.61 -27.22 5.78
CA ARG A 150 -9.74 -26.64 5.05
C ARG A 150 -9.67 -25.12 4.98
N TYR A 151 -9.28 -24.46 6.07
CA TYR A 151 -9.23 -23.00 6.14
C TYR A 151 -7.92 -22.38 5.66
N TYR A 152 -6.83 -23.13 5.59
CA TYR A 152 -5.50 -22.62 5.20
C TYR A 152 -5.49 -21.88 3.85
N PRO A 153 -6.11 -22.37 2.77
CA PRO A 153 -6.15 -21.64 1.50
C PRO A 153 -6.84 -20.29 1.60
N HIS A 154 -7.94 -20.21 2.34
CA HIS A 154 -8.71 -18.98 2.51
C HIS A 154 -7.94 -17.94 3.34
N ILE A 155 -7.28 -18.36 4.42
CA ILE A 155 -6.46 -17.48 5.24
C ILE A 155 -5.30 -16.92 4.43
N SER A 156 -4.61 -17.79 3.68
CA SER A 156 -3.50 -17.42 2.82
C SER A 156 -3.92 -16.39 1.76
N GLU A 157 -5.06 -16.58 1.11
CA GLU A 157 -5.60 -15.66 0.12
C GLU A 157 -5.97 -14.32 0.74
N THR A 158 -6.69 -14.31 1.85
CA THR A 158 -7.11 -13.08 2.54
C THR A 158 -5.92 -12.24 2.97
N ARG A 159 -4.89 -12.88 3.51
CA ARG A 159 -3.66 -12.19 3.94
C ARG A 159 -2.86 -11.67 2.75
N ALA A 160 -2.70 -12.46 1.69
CA ALA A 160 -2.04 -12.03 0.47
C ALA A 160 -2.73 -10.81 -0.17
N GLN A 161 -4.06 -10.82 -0.23
CA GLN A 161 -4.84 -9.69 -0.75
C GLN A 161 -4.69 -8.43 0.10
N LEU A 162 -4.67 -8.56 1.43
CA LEU A 162 -4.51 -7.44 2.34
C LEU A 162 -3.13 -6.79 2.18
N ILE A 163 -2.05 -7.60 2.17
CA ILE A 163 -0.69 -7.12 1.95
C ILE A 163 -0.59 -6.44 0.59
N ALA A 164 -1.01 -7.11 -0.48
CA ALA A 164 -0.91 -6.55 -1.82
C ALA A 164 -1.63 -5.20 -1.94
N ARG A 165 -2.85 -5.09 -1.43
CA ARG A 165 -3.63 -3.84 -1.47
C ARG A 165 -2.96 -2.72 -0.67
N THR A 166 -2.49 -3.02 0.52
CA THR A 166 -1.87 -2.02 1.39
C THR A 166 -0.54 -1.56 0.83
N GLU A 167 0.32 -2.50 0.51
CA GLU A 167 1.72 -2.20 0.21
C GLU A 167 1.90 -1.64 -1.21
N THR A 168 1.10 -2.06 -2.19
CA THR A 168 1.13 -1.41 -3.51
C THR A 168 0.71 0.05 -3.46
N ARG A 169 -0.26 0.41 -2.60
CA ARG A 169 -0.70 1.81 -2.42
C ARG A 169 0.34 2.65 -1.72
N LYS A 170 0.90 2.15 -0.61
CA LYS A 170 1.99 2.83 0.09
C LYS A 170 3.19 3.06 -0.83
N ALA A 171 3.59 2.04 -1.58
CA ALA A 171 4.70 2.15 -2.53
C ALA A 171 4.42 3.18 -3.63
N GLN A 172 3.21 3.19 -4.21
CA GLN A 172 2.81 4.19 -5.20
C GLN A 172 2.85 5.61 -4.61
N THR A 173 2.32 5.81 -3.40
CA THR A 173 2.34 7.11 -2.72
C THR A 173 3.76 7.56 -2.45
N ALA A 174 4.63 6.68 -1.92
CA ALA A 174 6.03 7.01 -1.63
C ALA A 174 6.81 7.39 -2.90
N LEU A 175 6.67 6.62 -3.99
CA LEU A 175 7.30 6.93 -5.28
C LEU A 175 6.80 8.24 -5.89
N THR A 176 5.50 8.53 -5.74
CA THR A 176 4.93 9.79 -6.22
C THR A 176 5.45 10.98 -5.41
N ARG A 177 5.49 10.84 -4.08
CA ARG A 177 5.98 11.87 -3.16
C ARG A 177 7.44 12.19 -3.40
N VAL A 178 8.32 11.19 -3.43
CA VAL A 178 9.77 11.41 -3.58
C VAL A 178 10.10 12.09 -4.91
N ARG A 179 9.38 11.77 -6.01
CA ARG A 179 9.55 12.45 -7.29
C ARG A 179 9.02 13.87 -7.27
N ALA A 180 7.85 14.10 -6.65
CA ALA A 180 7.30 15.44 -6.49
C ALA A 180 8.29 16.35 -5.73
N GLN A 181 8.79 15.87 -4.59
CA GLN A 181 9.73 16.60 -3.75
C GLN A 181 11.07 16.85 -4.44
N ALA A 182 11.57 15.92 -5.27
CA ALA A 182 12.81 16.09 -6.04
C ALA A 182 12.76 17.27 -7.04
N ILE A 183 11.56 17.73 -7.39
CA ILE A 183 11.34 18.91 -8.25
C ILE A 183 10.63 20.05 -7.51
N GLY A 184 10.65 20.04 -6.17
CA GLY A 184 10.08 21.12 -5.35
C GLY A 184 8.55 21.15 -5.26
N LEU A 185 7.85 20.14 -5.75
CA LEU A 185 6.39 20.03 -5.65
C LEU A 185 6.00 19.40 -4.31
N ASN A 186 5.62 20.23 -3.35
CA ASN A 186 5.28 19.78 -2.00
C ASN A 186 3.76 19.59 -1.79
N TRP A 187 2.91 20.02 -2.73
CA TRP A 187 1.47 19.96 -2.59
C TRP A 187 0.84 18.94 -3.54
N TYR A 188 -0.24 18.33 -3.09
CA TYR A 188 -1.05 17.40 -3.87
C TYR A 188 -2.53 17.53 -3.54
N VAL A 189 -3.40 17.11 -4.45
CA VAL A 189 -4.83 16.95 -4.21
C VAL A 189 -5.08 15.53 -3.71
N TRP A 190 -5.74 15.37 -2.58
CA TRP A 190 -6.17 14.07 -2.08
C TRP A 190 -7.27 13.50 -2.99
N ARG A 191 -7.04 12.33 -3.55
CA ARG A 191 -8.01 11.63 -4.38
C ARG A 191 -8.41 10.31 -3.77
N THR A 192 -9.71 10.01 -3.79
CA THR A 192 -10.27 8.72 -3.40
C THR A 192 -10.53 7.84 -4.61
N SER A 193 -10.85 6.56 -4.38
CA SER A 193 -11.32 5.68 -5.45
C SER A 193 -12.78 5.91 -5.84
N GLU A 194 -13.52 6.77 -5.12
CA GLU A 194 -14.93 7.11 -5.33
C GLU A 194 -15.88 5.88 -5.33
N ASP A 195 -15.47 4.79 -4.67
CA ASP A 195 -16.31 3.60 -4.49
C ASP A 195 -16.88 3.53 -3.06
N SER A 196 -17.93 2.72 -2.86
CA SER A 196 -18.64 2.56 -1.58
C SER A 196 -17.77 2.06 -0.41
N ARG A 197 -16.55 1.59 -0.70
CA ARG A 197 -15.61 1.08 0.31
C ARG A 197 -14.62 2.14 0.80
N VAL A 198 -14.74 3.36 0.32
CA VAL A 198 -13.95 4.49 0.83
C VAL A 198 -14.44 4.83 2.23
N ARG A 199 -13.51 4.94 3.20
CA ARG A 199 -13.84 5.35 4.57
C ARG A 199 -14.45 6.76 4.57
N LYS A 200 -15.43 7.02 5.45
CA LYS A 200 -16.05 8.36 5.59
C LYS A 200 -15.02 9.46 5.84
N SER A 201 -13.98 9.19 6.66
CA SER A 201 -12.86 10.10 6.90
C SER A 201 -12.09 10.44 5.62
N HIS A 202 -11.90 9.46 4.74
CA HIS A 202 -11.20 9.66 3.47
C HIS A 202 -12.09 10.34 2.42
N SER A 203 -13.40 10.04 2.39
CA SER A 203 -14.34 10.76 1.51
C SER A 203 -14.38 12.26 1.85
N HIS A 204 -14.23 12.60 3.14
CA HIS A 204 -14.14 14.00 3.59
C HIS A 204 -12.90 14.72 3.04
N MET A 205 -11.85 13.96 2.70
CA MET A 205 -10.60 14.48 2.15
C MET A 205 -10.62 14.64 0.63
N GLU A 206 -11.65 14.13 -0.08
CA GLU A 206 -11.69 14.22 -1.55
C GLU A 206 -11.56 15.66 -2.03
N GLY A 207 -10.61 15.89 -2.94
CA GLY A 207 -10.35 17.20 -3.52
C GLY A 207 -9.56 18.18 -2.63
N VAL A 208 -9.20 17.83 -1.40
CA VAL A 208 -8.46 18.72 -0.49
C VAL A 208 -6.99 18.82 -0.90
N LEU A 209 -6.45 20.04 -0.98
CA LEU A 209 -5.02 20.30 -1.14
C LEU A 209 -4.27 20.04 0.16
N ILE A 210 -3.20 19.25 0.09
CA ILE A 210 -2.40 18.80 1.22
C ILE A 210 -0.93 18.93 0.92
N ASN A 211 -0.15 19.39 1.89
CA ASN A 211 1.31 19.36 1.81
C ASN A 211 1.83 17.98 2.21
N PHE A 212 2.70 17.37 1.40
CA PHE A 212 3.29 16.05 1.67
C PHE A 212 4.04 15.98 3.01
N ASN A 213 4.59 17.10 3.49
CA ASN A 213 5.36 17.16 4.73
C ASN A 213 4.46 17.32 5.97
N TYR A 214 3.21 17.74 5.80
CA TYR A 214 2.25 18.00 6.87
C TYR A 214 0.93 17.26 6.63
N PRO A 215 0.98 15.91 6.61
CA PRO A 215 -0.22 15.13 6.32
C PRO A 215 -1.25 15.22 7.45
N PRO A 216 -2.55 15.15 7.13
CA PRO A 216 -3.64 15.19 8.10
C PRO A 216 -3.77 13.87 8.88
N SER A 217 -4.57 13.91 9.94
CA SER A 217 -5.27 12.75 10.49
C SER A 217 -6.74 12.81 10.04
N PRO A 218 -7.14 12.15 8.95
CA PRO A 218 -8.50 12.25 8.40
C PRO A 218 -9.59 11.89 9.40
N GLU A 219 -9.31 10.95 10.31
CA GLU A 219 -10.26 10.51 11.34
C GLU A 219 -10.55 11.62 12.34
N ARG A 220 -9.53 12.37 12.77
CA ARG A 220 -9.72 13.51 13.71
C ARG A 220 -10.59 14.61 13.11
N LEU A 221 -10.48 14.86 11.81
CA LEU A 221 -11.27 15.87 11.11
C LEU A 221 -12.79 15.57 11.08
N ILE A 222 -13.16 14.33 11.40
CA ILE A 222 -14.57 13.91 11.55
C ILE A 222 -14.85 13.36 12.97
N ASN A 223 -14.09 13.81 13.97
CA ASN A 223 -14.25 13.45 15.38
C ASN A 223 -14.20 11.93 15.66
N LYS A 224 -13.30 11.19 14.97
CA LYS A 224 -13.06 9.77 15.21
C LYS A 224 -11.67 9.49 15.75
N LYS A 225 -11.50 8.30 16.34
CA LYS A 225 -10.18 7.81 16.81
C LYS A 225 -9.17 7.84 15.66
N SER A 226 -8.05 8.52 15.89
CA SER A 226 -6.97 8.67 14.93
C SER A 226 -6.18 7.37 14.73
N TYR A 227 -5.73 7.15 13.51
CA TYR A 227 -4.69 6.17 13.15
C TYR A 227 -3.32 6.82 12.92
N GLY A 228 -3.15 8.09 13.29
CA GLY A 228 -1.97 8.90 13.02
C GLY A 228 -2.18 9.88 11.86
N ASN A 229 -1.10 10.59 11.53
CA ASN A 229 -1.06 11.48 10.36
C ASN A 229 -0.46 10.73 9.17
N TYR A 230 -1.10 10.78 8.01
CA TYR A 230 -0.66 10.05 6.83
C TYR A 230 -1.14 10.68 5.53
N ASN A 231 -0.39 10.44 4.45
CA ASN A 231 -0.75 10.90 3.11
C ASN A 231 -1.79 9.97 2.46
N ALA A 232 -2.42 10.43 1.37
CA ALA A 232 -3.36 9.63 0.60
C ALA A 232 -2.72 8.32 0.12
N GLY A 233 -3.29 7.18 0.48
CA GLY A 233 -2.76 5.85 0.14
C GLY A 233 -1.81 5.24 1.17
N ASP A 234 -1.37 5.97 2.18
CA ASP A 234 -0.28 5.60 3.08
C ASP A 234 -0.75 4.84 4.35
N ILE A 235 -1.99 4.41 4.38
CA ILE A 235 -2.55 3.63 5.48
C ILE A 235 -3.08 2.27 5.00
N PHE A 236 -3.17 1.30 5.93
CA PHE A 236 -3.65 -0.06 5.64
C PHE A 236 -5.00 -0.05 4.91
N ASN A 237 -5.15 -0.93 3.92
CA ASN A 237 -6.37 -1.16 3.15
C ASN A 237 -6.97 0.10 2.49
N CYS A 238 -6.14 1.13 2.25
CA CYS A 238 -6.54 2.39 1.61
C CYS A 238 -6.58 2.26 0.09
N ARG A 239 -7.44 3.07 -0.56
CA ARG A 239 -7.55 3.17 -2.02
C ARG A 239 -7.40 4.59 -2.53
N CYS A 240 -7.11 5.52 -1.64
CA CYS A 240 -6.79 6.89 -2.01
C CYS A 240 -5.40 6.99 -2.64
N TYR A 241 -5.14 8.09 -3.31
CA TYR A 241 -3.84 8.38 -3.92
C TYR A 241 -3.60 9.89 -3.97
N PRO A 242 -2.33 10.33 -3.91
CA PRO A 242 -1.99 11.73 -4.11
C PRO A 242 -1.96 12.05 -5.60
N GLU A 243 -2.57 13.16 -5.98
CA GLU A 243 -2.45 13.80 -7.28
C GLU A 243 -1.56 15.04 -7.12
N PRO A 244 -0.23 14.99 -7.47
CA PRO A 244 0.66 16.11 -7.30
C PRO A 244 0.17 17.36 -8.02
N LEU A 245 0.28 18.51 -7.36
CA LEU A 245 -0.06 19.80 -7.92
C LEU A 245 1.05 20.25 -8.88
N THR A 246 0.93 19.88 -10.15
CA THR A 246 1.90 20.20 -11.20
C THR A 246 1.69 21.58 -11.84
N ASP A 247 0.47 22.12 -11.75
CA ASP A 247 0.13 23.47 -12.16
C ASP A 247 -0.97 24.05 -11.24
N ILE A 248 -0.72 25.22 -10.67
CA ILE A 248 -1.70 25.89 -9.80
C ILE A 248 -2.96 26.34 -10.56
N ASN A 249 -2.85 26.52 -11.88
CA ASN A 249 -3.98 26.92 -12.71
C ASN A 249 -4.98 25.77 -12.94
N ASP A 250 -4.60 24.53 -12.63
CA ASP A 250 -5.52 23.39 -12.62
C ASP A 250 -6.52 23.45 -11.45
N ILE A 251 -6.27 24.33 -10.46
CA ILE A 251 -7.10 24.48 -9.27
C ILE A 251 -8.03 25.69 -9.40
N LYS A 252 -9.32 25.44 -9.23
CA LYS A 252 -10.32 26.50 -9.10
C LYS A 252 -10.37 26.99 -7.68
N PHE A 253 -10.09 28.26 -7.46
CA PHE A 253 -10.18 28.93 -6.17
C PHE A 253 -11.50 29.72 -6.02
N PRO A 254 -12.05 29.87 -4.75
CA PRO A 254 -11.49 29.36 -3.49
C PRO A 254 -11.54 27.83 -3.40
N HIS A 255 -10.51 27.24 -2.76
CA HIS A 255 -10.33 25.79 -2.71
C HIS A 255 -10.08 25.29 -1.28
N LYS A 256 -10.48 24.05 -1.02
CA LYS A 256 -10.24 23.38 0.27
C LYS A 256 -8.76 23.02 0.43
N VAL A 257 -8.14 23.53 1.47
CA VAL A 257 -6.73 23.32 1.81
C VAL A 257 -6.62 22.85 3.26
N TYR A 258 -5.90 21.78 3.50
CA TYR A 258 -5.54 21.38 4.85
C TYR A 258 -4.33 22.19 5.32
N TYR A 259 -4.54 23.03 6.33
CA TYR A 259 -3.51 23.89 6.91
C TYR A 259 -3.79 24.18 8.38
N GLY A 260 -2.74 24.10 9.23
CA GLY A 260 -2.86 24.37 10.67
C GLY A 260 -3.85 23.44 11.39
N GLY A 261 -3.88 22.14 11.00
CA GLY A 261 -4.72 21.13 11.64
C GLY A 261 -6.19 21.08 11.19
N ALA A 262 -6.61 21.96 10.26
CA ALA A 262 -8.00 22.06 9.81
C ALA A 262 -8.09 22.20 8.28
N ILE A 263 -9.25 21.84 7.70
CA ILE A 263 -9.58 22.13 6.30
C ILE A 263 -10.16 23.55 6.23
N ARG A 264 -9.53 24.40 5.42
CA ARG A 264 -9.90 25.81 5.22
C ARG A 264 -10.22 26.06 3.76
N ASN A 265 -11.19 26.89 3.49
CA ASN A 265 -11.47 27.37 2.14
C ASN A 265 -10.59 28.59 1.86
N MET A 266 -9.60 28.48 0.98
CA MET A 266 -8.61 29.54 0.73
C MET A 266 -8.75 30.12 -0.66
N THR A 267 -8.55 31.43 -0.78
CA THR A 267 -8.34 32.11 -2.06
C THR A 267 -6.97 31.76 -2.65
N LYS A 268 -6.77 32.01 -3.94
CA LYS A 268 -5.46 31.79 -4.60
C LYS A 268 -4.31 32.55 -3.89
N ASN A 269 -4.56 33.81 -3.52
CA ASN A 269 -3.56 34.63 -2.83
C ASN A 269 -3.21 34.11 -1.43
N GLN A 270 -4.20 33.59 -0.69
CA GLN A 270 -3.95 32.95 0.62
C GLN A 270 -3.13 31.68 0.46
N PHE A 271 -3.44 30.86 -0.53
CA PHE A 271 -2.70 29.63 -0.79
C PHE A 271 -1.25 29.89 -1.24
N LEU A 272 -1.02 30.88 -2.11
CA LEU A 272 0.31 31.27 -2.56
C LEU A 272 1.24 31.72 -1.43
N LYS A 273 0.70 32.27 -0.33
CA LYS A 273 1.48 32.69 0.85
C LYS A 273 2.03 31.50 1.67
N ILE A 274 1.46 30.30 1.51
CA ILE A 274 1.84 29.10 2.27
C ILE A 274 2.42 27.99 1.38
N MET A 275 2.40 28.18 0.06
CA MET A 275 2.92 27.24 -0.93
C MET A 275 4.46 27.31 -0.99
#